data_4b1826b05e12b5d86882c62562fb38e9
#
_entry.id   4b1826b05e12b5d86882c62562fb38e9
#
_cell.length_a   1.000
_cell.length_b   1.000
_cell.length_c   1.000
_cell.angle_alpha   90.00
_cell.angle_beta   90.00
_cell.angle_gamma   90.00
#
_symmetry.space_group_name_H-M   'P 1'
#
loop_
_entity.id
_entity.type
_entity.pdbx_description
1 polymer ?
#
loop_
_entity_poly.entity_id
_entity_poly.type
_entity_poly.pdbx_seq_one_letter_code
_entity_poly.pdbx_strand_id
1 'polypeptide(L)'
;TNTVEIVRDQLAIVSVVFVLLAVIISLYASYRIAKPISKTNTAAKELAKKNYDVDFNARGYLEVEELNETLNYAKTELAATEKLQKELIANISHDLRTPLTMITGYGEVMRDLPGENTPENIQIIIDEATRLSTLVNDLLDLSKIQSGSIQPEKSEFCLTDSIKNIFTRYAKLKEQDGYNI
;
A
#
# COMPACT_ATOMS: atom_id res chain seq x y z
N THR A 1 -13.80 -38.20 68.17
CA THR A 1 -14.79 -37.31 67.44
C THR A 1 -14.21 -35.93 67.21
N ASN A 2 -13.45 -35.32 68.10
CA ASN A 2 -12.93 -33.96 67.94
C ASN A 2 -11.90 -33.76 66.82
N THR A 3 -11.06 -34.78 66.54
CA THR A 3 -10.06 -34.67 65.46
C THR A 3 -10.64 -34.62 64.09
N VAL A 4 -11.74 -35.32 63.81
CA VAL A 4 -12.43 -35.32 62.51
C VAL A 4 -13.12 -33.97 62.23
N GLU A 5 -13.70 -33.36 63.27
CA GLU A 5 -14.31 -32.04 63.17
C GLU A 5 -13.26 -30.94 62.93
N ILE A 6 -12.14 -30.99 63.64
CA ILE A 6 -11.02 -30.04 63.46
C ILE A 6 -10.47 -30.13 61.99
N VAL A 7 -10.25 -31.36 61.51
CA VAL A 7 -9.76 -31.56 60.13
C VAL A 7 -10.75 -31.06 59.09
N ARG A 8 -12.06 -31.28 59.25
CA ARG A 8 -13.12 -30.79 58.41
C ARG A 8 -13.14 -29.25 58.33
N ASP A 9 -13.04 -28.60 59.48
CA ASP A 9 -13.08 -27.14 59.55
C ASP A 9 -11.81 -26.53 58.99
N GLN A 10 -10.64 -27.13 59.19
CA GLN A 10 -9.40 -26.73 58.50
C GLN A 10 -9.48 -26.88 56.99
N LEU A 11 -10.04 -28.00 56.47
CA LEU A 11 -10.23 -28.19 55.05
C LEU A 11 -11.20 -27.15 54.44
N ALA A 12 -12.26 -26.80 55.18
CA ALA A 12 -13.20 -25.77 54.75
C ALA A 12 -12.52 -24.39 54.64
N ILE A 13 -11.74 -24.00 55.62
CA ILE A 13 -10.99 -22.73 55.64
C ILE A 13 -9.98 -22.68 54.47
N VAL A 14 -9.20 -23.75 54.31
CA VAL A 14 -8.21 -23.86 53.23
C VAL A 14 -8.91 -23.77 51.86
N SER A 15 -10.02 -24.44 51.69
CA SER A 15 -10.80 -24.37 50.41
C SER A 15 -11.31 -22.96 50.13
N VAL A 16 -11.82 -22.25 51.11
CA VAL A 16 -12.25 -20.86 50.97
C VAL A 16 -11.10 -19.95 50.59
N VAL A 17 -9.93 -20.10 51.22
CA VAL A 17 -8.74 -19.32 50.89
C VAL A 17 -8.28 -19.57 49.47
N PHE A 18 -8.25 -20.83 49.01
CA PHE A 18 -7.89 -21.14 47.61
C PHE A 18 -8.87 -20.56 46.60
N VAL A 19 -10.17 -20.59 46.88
CA VAL A 19 -11.20 -19.99 46.00
C VAL A 19 -10.98 -18.47 45.92
N LEU A 20 -10.75 -17.81 47.06
CA LEU A 20 -10.49 -16.36 47.05
C LEU A 20 -9.23 -16.00 46.25
N LEU A 21 -8.14 -16.75 46.46
CA LEU A 21 -6.91 -16.57 45.67
C LEU A 21 -7.15 -16.79 44.17
N ALA A 22 -7.88 -17.82 43.78
CA ALA A 22 -8.21 -18.12 42.41
C ALA A 22 -9.02 -16.97 41.75
N VAL A 23 -9.98 -16.41 42.49
CA VAL A 23 -10.76 -15.24 42.00
C VAL A 23 -9.86 -14.02 41.81
N ILE A 24 -8.97 -13.73 42.79
CA ILE A 24 -8.04 -12.57 42.67
C ILE A 24 -7.12 -12.74 41.45
N ILE A 25 -6.52 -13.92 41.27
CA ILE A 25 -5.63 -14.21 40.15
C ILE A 25 -6.40 -14.11 38.85
N SER A 26 -7.62 -14.63 38.78
CA SER A 26 -8.47 -14.56 37.58
C SER A 26 -8.81 -13.12 37.19
N LEU A 27 -9.18 -12.27 38.15
CA LEU A 27 -9.46 -10.86 37.94
C LEU A 27 -8.20 -10.11 37.47
N TYR A 28 -7.06 -10.39 38.10
CA TYR A 28 -5.78 -9.81 37.69
C TYR A 28 -5.40 -10.20 36.27
N ALA A 29 -5.49 -11.48 35.91
CA ALA A 29 -5.20 -11.98 34.57
C ALA A 29 -6.18 -11.39 33.52
N SER A 30 -7.45 -11.31 33.87
CA SER A 30 -8.45 -10.68 33.00
C SER A 30 -8.11 -9.21 32.69
N TYR A 31 -7.72 -8.45 33.67
CA TYR A 31 -7.43 -7.03 33.52
C TYR A 31 -6.09 -6.78 32.82
N ARG A 32 -5.05 -7.54 33.10
CA ARG A 32 -3.69 -7.35 32.61
C ARG A 32 -3.45 -8.04 31.28
N ILE A 33 -4.20 -9.07 30.91
CA ILE A 33 -3.97 -9.88 29.72
C ILE A 33 -5.16 -9.82 28.76
N ALA A 34 -6.35 -10.25 29.21
CA ALA A 34 -7.49 -10.41 28.32
C ALA A 34 -8.02 -9.08 27.78
N LYS A 35 -8.10 -8.05 28.61
CA LYS A 35 -8.63 -6.73 28.21
C LYS A 35 -7.74 -6.01 27.19
N PRO A 36 -6.40 -5.92 27.35
CA PRO A 36 -5.51 -5.37 26.33
C PRO A 36 -5.60 -6.10 24.99
N ILE A 37 -5.57 -7.43 24.99
CA ILE A 37 -5.70 -8.23 23.77
C ILE A 37 -7.03 -7.96 23.07
N SER A 38 -8.14 -7.92 23.80
CA SER A 38 -9.45 -7.61 23.23
C SER A 38 -9.48 -6.21 22.60
N LYS A 39 -8.83 -5.22 23.21
CA LYS A 39 -8.73 -3.86 22.67
C LYS A 39 -7.92 -3.82 21.37
N THR A 40 -6.75 -4.48 21.35
CA THR A 40 -5.92 -4.62 20.15
C THR A 40 -6.68 -5.33 19.03
N ASN A 41 -7.41 -6.42 19.34
CA ASN A 41 -8.23 -7.13 18.36
C ASN A 41 -9.36 -6.27 17.78
N THR A 42 -9.98 -5.42 18.59
CA THR A 42 -11.03 -4.49 18.10
C THR A 42 -10.43 -3.45 17.16
N ALA A 43 -9.28 -2.86 17.52
CA ALA A 43 -8.56 -1.95 16.64
C ALA A 43 -8.12 -2.61 15.34
N ALA A 44 -7.64 -3.86 15.39
CA ALA A 44 -7.27 -4.62 14.19
C ALA A 44 -8.46 -4.90 13.26
N LYS A 45 -9.65 -5.13 13.81
CA LYS A 45 -10.89 -5.26 13.01
C LYS A 45 -11.27 -3.96 12.32
N GLU A 46 -11.08 -2.83 12.96
CA GLU A 46 -11.31 -1.52 12.31
C GLU A 46 -10.27 -1.24 11.22
N LEU A 47 -9.01 -1.55 11.46
CA LEU A 47 -7.95 -1.46 10.45
C LEU A 47 -8.30 -2.32 9.21
N ALA A 48 -8.82 -3.52 9.41
CA ALA A 48 -9.26 -4.40 8.31
C ALA A 48 -10.42 -3.80 7.47
N LYS A 49 -11.18 -2.86 8.03
CA LYS A 49 -12.20 -2.08 7.32
C LYS A 49 -11.64 -0.82 6.65
N LYS A 50 -10.31 -0.71 6.56
CA LYS A 50 -9.60 0.46 6.03
C LYS A 50 -9.76 1.74 6.87
N ASN A 51 -10.12 1.60 8.15
CA ASN A 51 -10.09 2.72 9.09
C ASN A 51 -8.66 2.84 9.65
N TYR A 52 -7.89 3.75 9.09
CA TYR A 52 -6.50 4.01 9.50
C TYR A 52 -6.37 4.99 10.67
N ASP A 53 -7.47 5.54 11.18
CA ASP A 53 -7.46 6.45 12.35
C ASP A 53 -7.44 5.70 13.68
N VAL A 54 -7.36 4.37 13.64
CA VAL A 54 -7.27 3.54 14.84
C VAL A 54 -5.88 3.60 15.46
N ASP A 55 -5.83 3.60 16.79
CA ASP A 55 -4.60 3.55 17.54
C ASP A 55 -4.45 2.24 18.30
N PHE A 56 -3.33 1.57 18.10
CA PHE A 56 -2.92 0.41 18.87
C PHE A 56 -2.13 0.88 20.09
N ASN A 57 -2.85 1.29 21.15
CA ASN A 57 -2.30 1.85 22.38
C ASN A 57 -2.65 1.05 23.64
N ALA A 58 -3.05 -0.22 23.49
CA ALA A 58 -3.35 -1.08 24.63
C ALA A 58 -2.05 -1.36 25.40
N ARG A 59 -2.03 -0.98 26.67
CA ARG A 59 -0.93 -1.25 27.59
C ARG A 59 -1.20 -2.54 28.34
N GLY A 60 -0.20 -3.39 28.47
CA GLY A 60 -0.31 -4.67 29.11
C GLY A 60 1.04 -5.20 29.60
N TYR A 61 1.44 -6.34 29.11
CA TYR A 61 2.76 -6.91 29.24
C TYR A 61 3.55 -6.68 27.93
N LEU A 62 4.85 -6.89 27.99
CA LEU A 62 5.80 -6.50 26.95
C LEU A 62 5.38 -6.98 25.54
N GLU A 63 4.93 -8.21 25.43
CA GLU A 63 4.54 -8.83 24.15
C GLU A 63 3.31 -8.15 23.51
N VAL A 64 2.40 -7.60 24.32
CA VAL A 64 1.26 -6.82 23.80
C VAL A 64 1.71 -5.43 23.33
N GLU A 65 2.67 -4.84 24.02
CA GLU A 65 3.24 -3.54 23.62
C GLU A 65 4.00 -3.67 22.29
N GLU A 66 4.86 -4.69 22.15
CA GLU A 66 5.58 -5.00 20.89
C GLU A 66 4.61 -5.30 19.74
N LEU A 67 3.54 -6.07 20.03
CA LEU A 67 2.50 -6.33 19.04
C LEU A 67 1.81 -5.03 18.57
N ASN A 68 1.48 -4.15 19.51
CA ASN A 68 0.85 -2.87 19.19
C ASN A 68 1.77 -1.95 18.37
N GLU A 69 3.06 -1.91 18.66
CA GLU A 69 4.06 -1.19 17.86
C GLU A 69 4.12 -1.73 16.43
N THR A 70 4.20 -3.05 16.28
CA THR A 70 4.21 -3.72 14.97
C THR A 70 2.93 -3.42 14.18
N LEU A 71 1.76 -3.44 14.84
CA LEU A 71 0.47 -3.13 14.21
C LEU A 71 0.36 -1.64 13.84
N ASN A 72 0.90 -0.72 14.64
CA ASN A 72 0.96 0.71 14.28
C ASN A 72 1.88 0.94 13.08
N TYR A 73 3.02 0.26 13.01
CA TYR A 73 3.88 0.31 11.82
C TYR A 73 3.14 -0.22 10.58
N ALA A 74 2.54 -1.40 10.67
CA ALA A 74 1.77 -1.98 9.55
C ALA A 74 0.60 -1.07 9.11
N LYS A 75 -0.11 -0.45 10.05
CA LYS A 75 -1.16 0.54 9.78
C LYS A 75 -0.62 1.71 8.94
N THR A 76 0.53 2.25 9.33
CA THR A 76 1.15 3.39 8.65
C THR A 76 1.54 3.03 7.21
N GLU A 77 2.15 1.87 7.00
CA GLU A 77 2.52 1.37 5.67
C GLU A 77 1.30 1.11 4.78
N LEU A 78 0.23 0.53 5.35
CA LEU A 78 -1.02 0.29 4.62
C LEU A 78 -1.69 1.62 4.22
N ALA A 79 -1.73 2.60 5.13
CA ALA A 79 -2.30 3.92 4.84
C ALA A 79 -1.51 4.65 3.75
N ALA A 80 -0.17 4.60 3.80
CA ALA A 80 0.70 5.17 2.78
C ALA A 80 0.48 4.51 1.42
N THR A 81 0.40 3.19 1.38
CA THR A 81 0.15 2.42 0.15
C THR A 81 -1.21 2.77 -0.46
N GLU A 82 -2.26 2.84 0.34
CA GLU A 82 -3.59 3.22 -0.17
C GLU A 82 -3.63 4.65 -0.69
N LYS A 83 -2.94 5.59 -0.01
CA LYS A 83 -2.82 6.97 -0.48
C LYS A 83 -2.13 7.03 -1.84
N LEU A 84 -0.98 6.37 -1.99
CA LEU A 84 -0.25 6.29 -3.26
C LEU A 84 -1.10 5.66 -4.37
N GLN A 85 -1.87 4.62 -4.07
CA GLN A 85 -2.78 4.00 -5.03
C GLN A 85 -3.88 4.96 -5.50
N LYS A 86 -4.47 5.74 -4.57
CA LYS A 86 -5.49 6.74 -4.91
C LYS A 86 -4.91 7.87 -5.77
N GLU A 87 -3.73 8.36 -5.42
CA GLU A 87 -3.01 9.39 -6.19
C GLU A 87 -2.66 8.88 -7.59
N LEU A 88 -2.17 7.65 -7.71
CA LEU A 88 -1.88 7.04 -9.00
C LEU A 88 -3.13 6.95 -9.89
N ILE A 89 -4.25 6.47 -9.36
CA ILE A 89 -5.52 6.38 -10.11
C ILE A 89 -6.01 7.77 -10.54
N ALA A 90 -5.90 8.77 -9.67
CA ALA A 90 -6.29 10.14 -9.99
C ALA A 90 -5.43 10.74 -11.11
N ASN A 91 -4.11 10.56 -11.04
CA ASN A 91 -3.16 11.03 -12.06
C ASN A 91 -3.40 10.34 -13.40
N ILE A 92 -3.53 9.01 -13.42
CA ILE A 92 -3.87 8.25 -14.63
C ILE A 92 -5.17 8.77 -15.26
N SER A 93 -6.21 8.97 -14.45
CA SER A 93 -7.50 9.46 -14.96
C SER A 93 -7.40 10.85 -15.59
N HIS A 94 -6.56 11.72 -15.02
CA HIS A 94 -6.29 13.05 -15.57
C HIS A 94 -5.53 12.93 -16.90
N ASP A 95 -4.46 12.15 -16.94
CA ASP A 95 -3.56 12.04 -18.10
C ASP A 95 -4.22 11.31 -19.29
N LEU A 96 -5.18 10.42 -19.02
CA LEU A 96 -6.02 9.82 -20.07
C LEU A 96 -7.12 10.76 -20.58
N ARG A 97 -7.67 11.63 -19.71
CA ARG A 97 -8.77 12.52 -20.09
C ARG A 97 -8.34 13.57 -21.10
N THR A 98 -7.15 14.12 -20.96
CA THR A 98 -6.66 15.19 -21.85
C THR A 98 -6.60 14.75 -23.31
N PRO A 99 -5.87 13.68 -23.68
CA PRO A 99 -5.83 13.21 -25.07
C PRO A 99 -7.21 12.78 -25.59
N LEU A 100 -8.03 12.16 -24.72
CA LEU A 100 -9.38 11.76 -25.12
C LEU A 100 -10.27 12.96 -25.44
N THR A 101 -10.18 14.05 -24.66
CA THR A 101 -10.91 15.29 -24.94
C THR A 101 -10.46 15.92 -26.27
N MET A 102 -9.16 15.88 -26.58
CA MET A 102 -8.64 16.38 -27.86
C MET A 102 -9.15 15.54 -29.03
N ILE A 103 -9.07 14.21 -28.93
CA ILE A 103 -9.58 13.30 -29.97
C ILE A 103 -11.08 13.54 -30.24
N THR A 104 -11.89 13.61 -29.18
CA THR A 104 -13.33 13.82 -29.31
C THR A 104 -13.64 15.22 -29.86
N GLY A 105 -12.98 16.26 -29.35
CA GLY A 105 -13.18 17.64 -29.79
C GLY A 105 -12.83 17.86 -31.24
N TYR A 106 -11.66 17.39 -31.69
CA TYR A 106 -11.29 17.48 -33.12
C TYR A 106 -12.19 16.60 -33.99
N GLY A 107 -12.60 15.42 -33.52
CA GLY A 107 -13.57 14.59 -34.22
C GLY A 107 -14.94 15.27 -34.40
N GLU A 108 -15.41 16.01 -33.39
CA GLU A 108 -16.65 16.79 -33.45
C GLU A 108 -16.51 17.99 -34.41
N VAL A 109 -15.41 18.72 -34.35
CA VAL A 109 -15.11 19.84 -35.25
C VAL A 109 -15.12 19.37 -36.72
N MET A 110 -14.44 18.26 -37.02
CA MET A 110 -14.37 17.70 -38.36
C MET A 110 -15.73 17.18 -38.85
N ARG A 111 -16.59 16.70 -37.97
CA ARG A 111 -17.94 16.22 -38.30
C ARG A 111 -18.90 17.39 -38.56
N ASP A 112 -18.85 18.43 -37.75
CA ASP A 112 -19.90 19.44 -37.70
C ASP A 112 -19.57 20.72 -38.49
N LEU A 113 -18.29 20.99 -38.79
CA LEU A 113 -17.84 22.16 -39.50
C LEU A 113 -17.32 21.80 -40.90
N PRO A 114 -17.97 22.29 -41.99
CA PRO A 114 -17.51 22.04 -43.34
C PRO A 114 -16.13 22.67 -43.60
N GLY A 115 -15.20 21.86 -44.11
CA GLY A 115 -13.83 22.29 -44.40
C GLY A 115 -12.81 22.02 -43.32
N GLU A 116 -13.22 21.61 -42.11
CA GLU A 116 -12.31 21.27 -41.01
C GLU A 116 -11.79 19.82 -41.08
N ASN A 117 -12.24 19.03 -42.02
CA ASN A 117 -11.69 17.69 -42.28
C ASN A 117 -10.34 17.80 -43.01
N THR A 118 -9.35 18.38 -42.31
CA THR A 118 -8.02 18.65 -42.85
C THR A 118 -7.02 17.58 -42.42
N PRO A 119 -5.94 17.36 -43.21
CA PRO A 119 -4.87 16.45 -42.77
C PRO A 119 -4.26 16.83 -41.41
N GLU A 120 -4.19 18.13 -41.10
CA GLU A 120 -3.64 18.67 -39.85
C GLU A 120 -4.50 18.25 -38.65
N ASN A 121 -5.83 18.39 -38.75
CA ASN A 121 -6.76 17.98 -37.70
C ASN A 121 -6.76 16.46 -37.50
N ILE A 122 -6.65 15.70 -38.60
CA ILE A 122 -6.49 14.23 -38.55
C ILE A 122 -5.19 13.86 -37.84
N GLN A 123 -4.09 14.58 -38.15
CA GLN A 123 -2.78 14.30 -37.53
C GLN A 123 -2.83 14.51 -36.01
N ILE A 124 -3.51 15.55 -35.51
CA ILE A 124 -3.70 15.76 -34.06
C ILE A 124 -4.39 14.55 -33.43
N ILE A 125 -5.45 14.04 -34.06
CA ILE A 125 -6.15 12.84 -33.53
C ILE A 125 -5.21 11.62 -33.49
N ILE A 126 -4.40 11.41 -34.54
CA ILE A 126 -3.45 10.31 -34.62
C ILE A 126 -2.37 10.44 -33.51
N ASP A 127 -1.83 11.64 -33.34
CA ASP A 127 -0.79 11.91 -32.35
C ASP A 127 -1.31 11.66 -30.92
N GLU A 128 -2.51 12.15 -30.59
CA GLU A 128 -3.12 11.93 -29.28
C GLU A 128 -3.53 10.47 -29.05
N ALA A 129 -3.99 9.76 -30.07
CA ALA A 129 -4.26 8.33 -29.98
C ALA A 129 -2.97 7.50 -29.76
N THR A 130 -1.88 7.90 -30.41
CA THR A 130 -0.57 7.27 -30.24
C THR A 130 -0.04 7.52 -28.84
N ARG A 131 -0.16 8.75 -28.33
CA ARG A 131 0.19 9.11 -26.96
C ARG A 131 -0.61 8.28 -25.93
N LEU A 132 -1.92 8.14 -26.14
CA LEU A 132 -2.79 7.32 -25.29
C LEU A 132 -2.35 5.86 -25.28
N SER A 133 -2.00 5.29 -26.44
CA SER A 133 -1.49 3.93 -26.57
C SER A 133 -0.20 3.73 -25.76
N THR A 134 0.71 4.70 -25.81
CA THR A 134 1.96 4.67 -25.03
C THR A 134 1.67 4.67 -23.53
N LEU A 135 0.80 5.58 -23.06
CA LEU A 135 0.41 5.64 -21.64
C LEU A 135 -0.20 4.31 -21.16
N VAL A 136 -1.05 3.67 -21.96
CA VAL A 136 -1.63 2.37 -21.62
C VAL A 136 -0.54 1.29 -21.51
N ASN A 137 0.42 1.26 -22.42
CA ASN A 137 1.53 0.31 -22.38
C ASN A 137 2.42 0.52 -21.14
N ASP A 138 2.73 1.78 -20.79
CA ASP A 138 3.50 2.11 -19.60
C ASP A 138 2.79 1.64 -18.32
N LEU A 139 1.45 1.79 -18.27
CA LEU A 139 0.63 1.29 -17.15
C LEU A 139 0.64 -0.24 -17.06
N LEU A 140 0.56 -0.94 -18.19
CA LEU A 140 0.65 -2.39 -18.24
C LEU A 140 2.02 -2.88 -17.75
N ASP A 141 3.09 -2.20 -18.14
CA ASP A 141 4.44 -2.56 -17.70
C ASP A 141 4.65 -2.26 -16.22
N LEU A 142 4.14 -1.15 -15.71
CA LEU A 142 4.11 -0.87 -14.27
C LEU A 142 3.34 -1.96 -13.50
N SER A 143 2.18 -2.38 -14.01
CA SER A 143 1.38 -3.46 -13.39
C SER A 143 2.14 -4.78 -13.35
N LYS A 144 2.88 -5.14 -14.41
CA LYS A 144 3.72 -6.35 -14.45
C LYS A 144 4.87 -6.29 -13.43
N ILE A 145 5.49 -5.11 -13.26
CA ILE A 145 6.55 -4.90 -12.27
C ILE A 145 5.98 -5.04 -10.85
N GLN A 146 4.83 -4.38 -10.57
CA GLN A 146 4.20 -4.44 -9.25
C GLN A 146 3.71 -5.84 -8.88
N SER A 147 3.23 -6.62 -9.85
CA SER A 147 2.83 -8.02 -9.62
C SER A 147 4.00 -8.99 -9.48
N GLY A 148 5.25 -8.53 -9.65
CA GLY A 148 6.43 -9.39 -9.66
C GLY A 148 6.51 -10.33 -10.87
N SER A 149 5.68 -10.10 -11.91
CA SER A 149 5.68 -10.90 -13.13
C SER A 149 6.95 -10.69 -13.95
N ILE A 150 7.61 -9.55 -13.78
CA ILE A 150 8.92 -9.26 -14.38
C ILE A 150 9.95 -9.32 -13.27
N GLN A 151 10.81 -10.33 -13.33
CA GLN A 151 11.97 -10.42 -12.45
C GLN A 151 13.20 -9.85 -13.17
N PRO A 152 13.98 -8.94 -12.54
CA PRO A 152 15.20 -8.42 -13.14
C PRO A 152 16.23 -9.55 -13.26
N GLU A 153 16.69 -9.79 -14.48
CA GLU A 153 17.86 -10.63 -14.71
C GLU A 153 19.11 -9.88 -14.29
N LYS A 154 19.67 -10.28 -13.15
CA LYS A 154 20.91 -9.68 -12.65
C LYS A 154 22.07 -10.25 -13.44
N SER A 155 22.75 -9.41 -14.22
CA SER A 155 23.98 -9.74 -14.93
C SER A 155 25.08 -8.75 -14.56
N GLU A 156 26.32 -9.24 -14.55
CA GLU A 156 27.48 -8.37 -14.44
C GLU A 156 27.67 -7.63 -15.77
N PHE A 157 27.82 -6.32 -15.72
CA PHE A 157 28.13 -5.51 -16.89
C PHE A 157 29.15 -4.44 -16.57
N CYS A 158 29.93 -4.04 -17.56
CA CYS A 158 30.88 -2.95 -17.42
C CYS A 158 30.16 -1.61 -17.63
N LEU A 159 29.96 -0.86 -16.54
CA LEU A 159 29.29 0.45 -16.56
C LEU A 159 29.98 1.42 -17.52
N THR A 160 31.34 1.43 -17.54
CA THR A 160 32.13 2.30 -18.39
C THR A 160 31.88 2.02 -19.89
N ASP A 161 31.77 0.76 -20.28
CA ASP A 161 31.52 0.39 -21.66
C ASP A 161 30.08 0.70 -22.08
N SER A 162 29.12 0.51 -21.18
CA SER A 162 27.73 0.91 -21.38
C SER A 162 27.60 2.41 -21.60
N ILE A 163 28.28 3.22 -20.78
CA ILE A 163 28.31 4.68 -20.94
C ILE A 163 28.98 5.06 -22.26
N LYS A 164 30.13 4.49 -22.62
CA LYS A 164 30.77 4.75 -23.92
C LYS A 164 29.88 4.42 -25.10
N ASN A 165 29.16 3.30 -25.05
CA ASN A 165 28.23 2.91 -26.09
C ASN A 165 27.07 3.91 -26.25
N ILE A 166 26.55 4.44 -25.15
CA ILE A 166 25.55 5.52 -25.17
C ILE A 166 26.13 6.76 -25.84
N PHE A 167 27.30 7.25 -25.40
CA PHE A 167 27.95 8.41 -26.01
C PHE A 167 28.25 8.21 -27.50
N THR A 168 28.63 7.03 -27.92
CA THR A 168 28.87 6.72 -29.34
C THR A 168 27.58 6.84 -30.18
N ARG A 169 26.42 6.47 -29.65
CA ARG A 169 25.11 6.65 -30.32
C ARG A 169 24.75 8.14 -30.45
N TYR A 170 25.04 8.93 -29.44
CA TYR A 170 24.79 10.39 -29.43
C TYR A 170 25.84 11.19 -30.18
N ALA A 171 27.03 10.63 -30.49
CA ALA A 171 28.05 11.29 -31.27
C ALA A 171 27.56 11.66 -32.68
N LYS A 172 26.68 10.86 -33.29
CA LYS A 172 26.05 11.17 -34.58
C LYS A 172 25.11 12.40 -34.52
N LEU A 173 24.41 12.61 -33.41
CA LEU A 173 23.57 13.79 -33.19
C LEU A 173 24.43 15.06 -32.99
N LYS A 174 25.60 14.93 -32.38
CA LYS A 174 26.57 16.01 -32.25
C LYS A 174 27.05 16.52 -33.63
N GLU A 175 27.33 15.59 -34.54
CA GLU A 175 27.79 15.93 -35.91
C GLU A 175 26.67 16.50 -36.79
N GLN A 176 25.42 16.06 -36.60
CA GLN A 176 24.27 16.47 -37.42
C GLN A 176 23.62 17.78 -36.96
N ASP A 177 23.51 17.98 -35.63
CA ASP A 177 22.71 19.07 -35.06
C ASP A 177 23.53 20.08 -34.26
N GLY A 178 24.87 19.92 -34.18
CA GLY A 178 25.78 20.89 -33.55
C GLY A 178 25.67 20.96 -32.03
N TYR A 179 25.09 19.96 -31.36
CA TYR A 179 25.01 19.90 -29.90
C TYR A 179 26.40 19.67 -29.29
N ASN A 180 26.72 20.46 -28.26
CA ASN A 180 27.92 20.26 -27.46
C ASN A 180 27.58 19.36 -26.27
N ILE A 181 27.92 18.07 -26.34
CA ILE A 181 27.72 17.08 -25.28
C ILE A 181 29.08 16.80 -24.62
#